data_924d62b5fe8918e66a8e998c0ca56898
#
_entry.id   924d62b5fe8918e66a8e998c0ca56898
#
_cell.length_a   1.000
_cell.length_b   1.000
_cell.length_c   1.000
_cell.angle_alpha   90.00
_cell.angle_beta   90.00
_cell.angle_gamma   90.00
#
_symmetry.space_group_name_H-M   'P 1'
#
loop_
_entity.id
_entity.type
_entity.pdbx_description
1 polymer ?
#
loop_
_entity_poly.entity_id
_entity_poly.type
_entity_poly.pdbx_seq_one_letter_code
_entity_poly.pdbx_strand_id
1 'polypeptide(L)'
;MINTKTNLNQEYKRNRCEVEAFFEEIRRCRKHIDSLNQYRQQCEMDLFSLKGCRYDKEPVDGGSPSDLSDIVIAFKEKMAKSEELRIKELNRYGDMITRGFRLLALLSDPEQKSIMIDRYFMNVLWEKIALDHHFDRSTCMRMRDRAIQEISRKTQVATKCDF
;
A
#
# COMPACT_ATOMS: atom_id res chain seq x y z
N MET A 1 -23.11 32.54 -20.90
CA MET A 1 -21.85 31.87 -21.35
C MET A 1 -20.76 31.72 -20.28
N ILE A 2 -20.96 32.15 -19.03
CA ILE A 2 -19.94 32.09 -17.94
C ILE A 2 -19.93 30.73 -17.21
N ASN A 3 -21.02 29.94 -17.28
CA ASN A 3 -21.20 28.75 -16.48
C ASN A 3 -20.44 27.49 -16.95
N THR A 4 -20.06 27.41 -18.22
CA THR A 4 -19.40 26.20 -18.79
C THR A 4 -17.91 26.11 -18.44
N LYS A 5 -17.18 27.21 -18.39
CA LYS A 5 -15.74 27.22 -18.02
C LYS A 5 -15.52 26.95 -16.52
N THR A 6 -16.42 27.41 -15.67
CA THR A 6 -16.36 27.19 -14.22
C THR A 6 -16.64 25.72 -13.89
N ASN A 7 -17.58 25.11 -14.61
CA ASN A 7 -17.94 23.69 -14.43
C ASN A 7 -16.81 22.75 -14.88
N LEU A 8 -16.17 23.04 -16.02
CA LEU A 8 -15.00 22.29 -16.53
C LEU A 8 -13.80 22.35 -15.56
N ASN A 9 -13.54 23.51 -14.95
CA ASN A 9 -12.45 23.64 -13.98
C ASN A 9 -12.74 22.91 -12.68
N GLN A 10 -13.97 22.85 -12.23
CA GLN A 10 -14.36 22.08 -11.05
C GLN A 10 -14.27 20.57 -11.31
N GLU A 11 -14.72 20.12 -12.47
CA GLU A 11 -14.64 18.72 -12.89
C GLU A 11 -13.17 18.26 -13.01
N TYR A 12 -12.31 19.09 -13.60
CA TYR A 12 -10.88 18.83 -13.70
C TYR A 12 -10.21 18.70 -12.32
N LYS A 13 -10.52 19.62 -11.39
CA LYS A 13 -9.99 19.56 -10.01
C LYS A 13 -10.44 18.29 -9.30
N ARG A 14 -11.70 17.88 -9.45
CA ARG A 14 -12.24 16.66 -8.87
C ARG A 14 -11.52 15.43 -9.41
N ASN A 15 -11.38 15.29 -10.73
CA ASN A 15 -10.70 14.16 -11.35
C ASN A 15 -9.22 14.06 -10.91
N ARG A 16 -8.52 15.20 -10.79
CA ARG A 16 -7.16 15.24 -10.25
C ARG A 16 -7.09 14.72 -8.82
N CYS A 17 -8.02 15.11 -7.96
CA CYS A 17 -8.11 14.60 -6.59
C CYS A 17 -8.40 13.09 -6.56
N GLU A 18 -9.26 12.59 -7.45
CA GLU A 18 -9.58 11.16 -7.55
C GLU A 18 -8.36 10.33 -8.00
N VAL A 19 -7.61 10.80 -8.98
CA VAL A 19 -6.36 10.14 -9.43
C VAL A 19 -5.32 10.13 -8.32
N GLU A 20 -5.11 11.24 -7.62
CA GLU A 20 -4.18 11.33 -6.50
C GLU A 20 -4.60 10.41 -5.35
N ALA A 21 -5.88 10.42 -4.98
CA ALA A 21 -6.43 9.55 -3.95
C ALA A 21 -6.25 8.07 -4.28
N PHE A 22 -6.43 7.69 -5.54
CA PHE A 22 -6.23 6.32 -6.02
C PHE A 22 -4.78 5.86 -5.83
N PHE A 23 -3.79 6.66 -6.24
CA PHE A 23 -2.38 6.31 -6.04
C PHE A 23 -1.99 6.27 -4.55
N GLU A 24 -2.51 7.19 -3.72
CA GLU A 24 -2.30 7.13 -2.27
C GLU A 24 -2.96 5.89 -1.64
N GLU A 25 -4.05 5.40 -2.20
CA GLU A 25 -4.67 4.16 -1.75
C GLU A 25 -3.82 2.93 -2.07
N ILE A 26 -3.19 2.84 -3.26
CA ILE A 26 -2.19 1.80 -3.60
C ILE A 26 -1.09 1.79 -2.52
N ARG A 27 -0.55 2.96 -2.21
CA ARG A 27 0.51 3.11 -1.21
C ARG A 27 0.08 2.67 0.19
N ARG A 28 -1.14 3.02 0.62
CA ARG A 28 -1.70 2.60 1.92
C ARG A 28 -1.88 1.08 1.98
N CYS A 29 -2.42 0.49 0.92
CA CYS A 29 -2.60 -0.95 0.81
C CYS A 29 -1.25 -1.68 0.92
N ARG A 30 -0.21 -1.21 0.22
CA ARG A 30 1.15 -1.74 0.33
C ARG A 30 1.67 -1.69 1.77
N LYS A 31 1.55 -0.54 2.45
CA LYS A 31 1.95 -0.40 3.85
C LYS A 31 1.21 -1.36 4.78
N HIS A 32 -0.08 -1.56 4.55
CA HIS A 32 -0.87 -2.48 5.35
C HIS A 32 -0.39 -3.93 5.18
N ILE A 33 -0.08 -4.35 3.94
CA ILE A 33 0.50 -5.67 3.66
C ILE A 33 1.85 -5.81 4.36
N ASP A 34 2.72 -4.80 4.31
CA ASP A 34 4.03 -4.82 4.99
C ASP A 34 3.86 -4.96 6.51
N SER A 35 2.88 -4.27 7.11
CA SER A 35 2.54 -4.39 8.54
C SER A 35 2.02 -5.80 8.90
N LEU A 36 1.18 -6.40 8.06
CA LEU A 36 0.70 -7.77 8.27
C LEU A 36 1.84 -8.80 8.16
N ASN A 37 2.79 -8.59 7.24
CA ASN A 37 3.99 -9.43 7.14
C ASN A 37 4.87 -9.33 8.37
N GLN A 38 5.09 -8.11 8.90
CA GLN A 38 5.85 -7.88 10.14
C GLN A 38 5.15 -8.53 11.33
N TYR A 39 3.84 -8.38 11.45
CA TYR A 39 3.06 -9.03 12.51
C TYR A 39 3.19 -10.56 12.46
N ARG A 40 3.10 -11.15 11.27
CA ARG A 40 3.30 -12.60 11.09
C ARG A 40 4.70 -13.05 11.54
N GLN A 41 5.74 -12.33 11.13
CA GLN A 41 7.12 -12.62 11.55
C GLN A 41 7.28 -12.54 13.07
N GLN A 42 6.69 -11.54 13.72
CA GLN A 42 6.72 -11.41 15.17
C GLN A 42 6.01 -12.59 15.83
N CYS A 43 4.84 -12.98 15.34
CA CYS A 43 4.13 -14.16 15.83
C CYS A 43 4.95 -15.44 15.69
N GLU A 44 5.64 -15.64 14.57
CA GLU A 44 6.53 -16.81 14.38
C GLU A 44 7.66 -16.81 15.41
N MET A 45 8.32 -15.67 15.66
CA MET A 45 9.38 -15.54 16.67
C MET A 45 8.86 -15.82 18.07
N ASP A 46 7.69 -15.28 18.42
CA ASP A 46 7.06 -15.51 19.73
C ASP A 46 6.74 -17.00 19.94
N LEU A 47 6.25 -17.69 18.90
CA LEU A 47 5.99 -19.12 18.95
C LEU A 47 7.27 -19.95 19.13
N PHE A 48 8.37 -19.54 18.50
CA PHE A 48 9.68 -20.18 18.70
C PHE A 48 10.20 -19.99 20.13
N SER A 49 10.02 -18.82 20.72
CA SER A 49 10.44 -18.54 22.11
C SER A 49 9.68 -19.39 23.11
N LEU A 50 8.38 -19.65 22.90
CA LEU A 50 7.58 -20.54 23.73
C LEU A 50 8.06 -22.00 23.69
N LYS A 51 8.58 -22.48 22.54
CA LYS A 51 9.16 -23.82 22.40
C LYS A 51 10.51 -23.98 23.11
N GLY A 52 11.20 -22.87 23.42
CA GLY A 52 12.49 -22.84 24.10
C GLY A 52 12.40 -22.81 25.63
N CYS A 53 11.22 -22.66 26.20
CA CYS A 53 11.02 -22.75 27.66
C CYS A 53 11.21 -24.20 28.12
N ARG A 54 12.41 -24.51 28.62
CA ARG A 54 12.72 -25.81 29.24
C ARG A 54 11.87 -26.02 30.49
N TYR A 55 11.30 -27.18 30.57
CA TYR A 55 10.49 -27.72 31.65
C TYR A 55 11.38 -28.19 32.83
N ASP A 56 12.31 -27.38 33.31
CA ASP A 56 13.22 -27.72 34.41
C ASP A 56 12.84 -27.07 35.76
N LYS A 57 11.56 -26.73 35.94
CA LYS A 57 11.07 -26.30 37.26
C LYS A 57 10.08 -27.31 37.80
N GLU A 58 10.38 -27.81 39.03
CA GLU A 58 9.43 -28.62 39.79
C GLU A 58 8.06 -27.93 39.86
N PRO A 59 6.95 -28.66 39.79
CA PRO A 59 5.61 -28.11 39.84
C PRO A 59 5.39 -27.39 41.15
N VAL A 60 5.27 -26.06 41.15
CA VAL A 60 4.83 -25.29 42.28
C VAL A 60 3.32 -25.43 42.38
N ASP A 61 2.89 -26.07 43.43
CA ASP A 61 1.48 -26.36 43.76
C ASP A 61 0.71 -25.05 43.87
N GLY A 62 -0.33 -24.82 43.04
CA GLY A 62 -1.27 -23.71 43.21
C GLY A 62 -1.76 -22.96 42.00
N GLY A 63 -1.39 -23.28 40.78
CA GLY A 63 -1.96 -22.66 39.57
C GLY A 63 -2.42 -23.73 38.59
N SER A 64 -3.69 -23.67 38.14
CA SER A 64 -4.12 -24.49 37.00
C SER A 64 -3.19 -24.12 35.83
N PRO A 65 -2.36 -25.04 35.31
CA PRO A 65 -1.56 -24.76 34.14
C PRO A 65 -2.55 -24.51 33.02
N SER A 66 -2.66 -23.25 32.54
CA SER A 66 -3.22 -23.06 31.22
C SER A 66 -2.36 -23.91 30.29
N ASP A 67 -2.96 -24.98 29.78
CA ASP A 67 -2.24 -25.98 29.03
C ASP A 67 -1.47 -25.26 27.91
N LEU A 68 -0.15 -25.49 27.85
CA LEU A 68 0.72 -24.91 26.81
C LEU A 68 0.11 -25.16 25.41
N SER A 69 -0.62 -26.27 25.28
CA SER A 69 -1.46 -26.66 24.16
C SER A 69 -2.50 -25.60 23.81
N ASP A 70 -3.25 -25.06 24.79
CA ASP A 70 -4.30 -24.07 24.55
C ASP A 70 -3.71 -22.74 24.07
N ILE A 71 -2.57 -22.34 24.62
CA ILE A 71 -1.83 -21.15 24.20
C ILE A 71 -1.37 -21.29 22.74
N VAL A 72 -0.80 -22.44 22.39
CA VAL A 72 -0.34 -22.73 21.02
C VAL A 72 -1.52 -22.78 20.04
N ILE A 73 -2.66 -23.35 20.44
CA ILE A 73 -3.88 -23.39 19.61
C ILE A 73 -4.40 -21.98 19.37
N ALA A 74 -4.57 -21.17 20.42
CA ALA A 74 -5.02 -19.79 20.30
C ALA A 74 -4.09 -18.93 19.42
N PHE A 75 -2.79 -19.21 19.49
CA PHE A 75 -1.79 -18.54 18.67
C PHE A 75 -1.92 -18.90 17.18
N LYS A 76 -2.08 -20.19 16.87
CA LYS A 76 -2.31 -20.68 15.51
C LYS A 76 -3.59 -20.10 14.90
N GLU A 77 -4.66 -19.99 15.68
CA GLU A 77 -5.90 -19.36 15.21
C GLU A 77 -5.72 -17.88 14.87
N LYS A 78 -4.97 -17.12 15.69
CA LYS A 78 -4.62 -15.73 15.38
C LYS A 78 -3.79 -15.60 14.12
N MET A 79 -2.82 -16.51 13.92
CA MET A 79 -2.01 -16.53 12.70
C MET A 79 -2.87 -16.84 11.47
N ALA A 80 -3.78 -17.80 11.54
CA ALA A 80 -4.67 -18.15 10.44
C ALA A 80 -5.57 -16.98 10.04
N LYS A 81 -6.16 -16.26 11.00
CA LYS A 81 -6.96 -15.05 10.73
C LYS A 81 -6.13 -13.93 10.10
N SER A 82 -4.91 -13.72 10.57
CA SER A 82 -3.99 -12.74 10.00
C SER A 82 -3.61 -13.06 8.56
N GLU A 83 -3.40 -14.35 8.26
CA GLU A 83 -3.07 -14.82 6.91
C GLU A 83 -4.24 -14.62 5.94
N GLU A 84 -5.46 -14.90 6.37
CA GLU A 84 -6.67 -14.66 5.58
C GLU A 84 -6.81 -13.17 5.21
N LEU A 85 -6.61 -12.28 6.19
CA LEU A 85 -6.61 -10.83 5.94
C LEU A 85 -5.50 -10.42 4.96
N ARG A 86 -4.30 -11.00 5.11
CA ARG A 86 -3.17 -10.72 4.23
C ARG A 86 -3.46 -11.13 2.79
N ILE A 87 -4.03 -12.31 2.57
CA ILE A 87 -4.41 -12.80 1.23
C ILE A 87 -5.46 -11.87 0.60
N LYS A 88 -6.46 -11.45 1.37
CA LYS A 88 -7.49 -10.52 0.91
C LYS A 88 -6.88 -9.18 0.47
N GLU A 89 -5.98 -8.62 1.26
CA GLU A 89 -5.30 -7.35 0.91
C GLU A 89 -4.35 -7.52 -0.29
N LEU A 90 -3.67 -8.66 -0.43
CA LEU A 90 -2.83 -8.95 -1.58
C LEU A 90 -3.63 -9.01 -2.89
N ASN A 91 -4.80 -9.65 -2.88
CA ASN A 91 -5.68 -9.70 -4.05
C ASN A 91 -6.15 -8.28 -4.44
N ARG A 92 -6.64 -7.51 -3.46
CA ARG A 92 -7.02 -6.11 -3.67
C ARG A 92 -5.87 -5.28 -4.24
N TYR A 93 -4.67 -5.44 -3.68
CA TYR A 93 -3.48 -4.75 -4.14
C TYR A 93 -3.11 -5.12 -5.58
N GLY A 94 -3.22 -6.40 -5.97
CA GLY A 94 -3.01 -6.87 -7.34
C GLY A 94 -3.92 -6.18 -8.37
N ASP A 95 -5.21 -6.06 -8.05
CA ASP A 95 -6.18 -5.36 -8.89
C ASP A 95 -5.85 -3.87 -9.02
N MET A 96 -5.50 -3.23 -7.91
CA MET A 96 -5.11 -1.83 -7.89
C MET A 96 -3.82 -1.57 -8.67
N ILE A 97 -2.82 -2.44 -8.56
CA ILE A 97 -1.58 -2.37 -9.34
C ILE A 97 -1.87 -2.45 -10.84
N THR A 98 -2.67 -3.43 -11.25
CA THR A 98 -3.04 -3.60 -12.67
C THR A 98 -3.69 -2.34 -13.23
N ARG A 99 -4.63 -1.76 -12.49
CA ARG A 99 -5.26 -0.49 -12.86
C ARG A 99 -4.26 0.67 -12.84
N GLY A 100 -3.38 0.73 -11.84
CA GLY A 100 -2.36 1.76 -11.71
C GLY A 100 -1.37 1.76 -12.88
N PHE A 101 -0.91 0.58 -13.33
CA PHE A 101 -0.04 0.49 -14.51
C PHE A 101 -0.73 0.94 -15.79
N ARG A 102 -2.04 0.67 -15.96
CA ARG A 102 -2.82 1.21 -17.09
C ARG A 102 -2.84 2.74 -17.07
N LEU A 103 -2.99 3.36 -15.90
CA LEU A 103 -2.92 4.81 -15.77
C LEU A 103 -1.52 5.35 -16.04
N LEU A 104 -0.47 4.68 -15.55
CA LEU A 104 0.92 5.08 -15.82
C LEU A 104 1.30 4.92 -17.31
N ALA A 105 0.68 4.01 -18.03
CA ALA A 105 0.88 3.87 -19.47
C ALA A 105 0.45 5.13 -20.24
N LEU A 106 -0.44 5.94 -19.70
CA LEU A 106 -0.84 7.22 -20.26
C LEU A 106 0.25 8.29 -20.22
N LEU A 107 1.23 8.18 -19.33
CA LEU A 107 2.33 9.15 -19.22
C LEU A 107 3.28 9.01 -20.41
N SER A 108 3.78 10.15 -20.86
CA SER A 108 4.75 10.20 -21.96
C SER A 108 6.19 10.15 -21.45
N ASP A 109 6.44 10.71 -20.28
CA ASP A 109 7.77 10.84 -19.67
C ASP A 109 8.13 9.60 -18.83
N PRO A 110 9.22 8.88 -19.16
CA PRO A 110 9.66 7.70 -18.42
C PRO A 110 10.10 8.01 -16.99
N GLU A 111 10.70 9.18 -16.75
CA GLU A 111 11.13 9.58 -15.40
C GLU A 111 9.93 9.80 -14.48
N GLN A 112 8.88 10.43 -14.98
CA GLN A 112 7.65 10.58 -14.22
C GLN A 112 7.03 9.22 -13.87
N LYS A 113 7.06 8.24 -14.80
CA LYS A 113 6.58 6.88 -14.54
C LYS A 113 7.39 6.23 -13.41
N SER A 114 8.73 6.32 -13.48
CA SER A 114 9.63 5.72 -12.50
C SER A 114 9.39 6.31 -11.11
N ILE A 115 9.34 7.63 -10.97
CA ILE A 115 9.06 8.33 -9.70
C ILE A 115 7.70 7.91 -9.13
N MET A 116 6.67 7.76 -9.97
CA MET A 116 5.34 7.32 -9.53
C MET A 116 5.36 5.87 -9.04
N ILE A 117 6.10 4.98 -9.72
CA ILE A 117 6.28 3.59 -9.31
C ILE A 117 6.98 3.53 -7.94
N ASP A 118 8.13 4.19 -7.80
CA ASP A 118 8.89 4.19 -6.57
C ASP A 118 8.07 4.72 -5.39
N ARG A 119 7.33 5.81 -5.61
CA ARG A 119 6.56 6.43 -4.55
C ARG A 119 5.35 5.62 -4.12
N TYR A 120 4.55 5.14 -5.07
CA TYR A 120 3.22 4.60 -4.79
C TYR A 120 3.16 3.08 -4.77
N PHE A 121 3.98 2.39 -5.58
CA PHE A 121 3.99 0.94 -5.64
C PHE A 121 5.08 0.33 -4.75
N MET A 122 6.26 0.98 -4.68
CA MET A 122 7.38 0.52 -3.87
C MET A 122 7.45 1.19 -2.50
N ASN A 123 6.60 2.20 -2.25
CA ASN A 123 6.53 2.96 -0.99
C ASN A 123 7.86 3.61 -0.57
N VAL A 124 8.70 3.99 -1.54
CA VAL A 124 9.99 4.62 -1.30
C VAL A 124 9.82 6.03 -0.72
N LEU A 125 10.72 6.44 0.16
CA LEU A 125 10.75 7.79 0.74
C LEU A 125 11.22 8.80 -0.30
N TRP A 126 10.73 10.04 -0.22
CA TRP A 126 11.09 11.10 -1.16
C TRP A 126 12.57 11.41 -1.20
N GLU A 127 13.26 11.32 -0.08
CA GLU A 127 14.69 11.54 0.05
C GLU A 127 15.49 10.51 -0.75
N LYS A 128 15.04 9.24 -0.69
CA LYS A 128 15.65 8.15 -1.44
C LYS A 128 15.35 8.25 -2.93
N ILE A 129 14.10 8.57 -3.32
CA ILE A 129 13.72 8.81 -4.72
C ILE A 129 14.59 9.92 -5.31
N ALA A 130 14.75 11.03 -4.60
CA ALA A 130 15.57 12.15 -5.03
C ALA A 130 17.04 11.72 -5.27
N LEU A 131 17.60 10.91 -4.39
CA LEU A 131 18.95 10.39 -4.51
C LEU A 131 19.09 9.42 -5.71
N ASP A 132 18.16 8.46 -5.84
CA ASP A 132 18.21 7.41 -6.86
C ASP A 132 18.02 7.98 -8.27
N HIS A 133 17.22 9.04 -8.42
CA HIS A 133 16.97 9.74 -9.69
C HIS A 133 17.89 10.94 -9.94
N HIS A 134 18.82 11.25 -9.03
CA HIS A 134 19.71 12.42 -9.12
C HIS A 134 19.00 13.76 -9.27
N PHE A 135 17.85 13.93 -8.61
CA PHE A 135 17.07 15.14 -8.58
C PHE A 135 16.92 15.69 -7.15
N ASP A 136 16.55 16.97 -7.04
CA ASP A 136 16.09 17.52 -5.78
C ASP A 136 14.72 16.96 -5.42
N ARG A 137 14.44 16.80 -4.12
CA ARG A 137 13.14 16.38 -3.61
C ARG A 137 11.97 17.22 -4.16
N SER A 138 12.17 18.54 -4.26
CA SER A 138 11.16 19.46 -4.81
C SER A 138 10.90 19.21 -6.29
N THR A 139 11.93 18.80 -7.04
CA THR A 139 11.81 18.43 -8.46
C THR A 139 11.02 17.12 -8.61
N CYS A 140 11.33 16.10 -7.81
CA CYS A 140 10.55 14.85 -7.80
C CYS A 140 9.07 15.09 -7.49
N MET A 141 8.76 15.94 -6.51
CA MET A 141 7.39 16.30 -6.19
C MET A 141 6.68 17.02 -7.34
N ARG A 142 7.36 17.95 -8.02
CA ARG A 142 6.80 18.64 -9.21
C ARG A 142 6.57 17.67 -10.36
N MET A 143 7.46 16.69 -10.56
CA MET A 143 7.30 15.65 -11.59
C MET A 143 6.09 14.76 -11.27
N ARG A 144 5.91 14.34 -10.01
CA ARG A 144 4.71 13.65 -9.54
C ARG A 144 3.43 14.46 -9.85
N ASP A 145 3.43 15.76 -9.53
CA ASP A 145 2.26 16.62 -9.75
C ASP A 145 1.91 16.76 -11.23
N ARG A 146 2.92 16.85 -12.10
CA ARG A 146 2.75 16.84 -13.55
C ARG A 146 2.19 15.51 -14.06
N ALA A 147 2.70 14.38 -13.53
CA ALA A 147 2.22 13.06 -13.86
C ALA A 147 0.73 12.89 -13.52
N ILE A 148 0.31 13.25 -12.31
CA ILE A 148 -1.09 13.22 -11.88
C ILE A 148 -1.95 14.12 -12.77
N GLN A 149 -1.45 15.30 -13.11
CA GLN A 149 -2.13 16.24 -14.00
C GLN A 149 -2.31 15.68 -15.42
N GLU A 150 -1.28 15.05 -15.98
CA GLU A 150 -1.33 14.44 -17.31
C GLU A 150 -2.31 13.27 -17.35
N ILE A 151 -2.25 12.35 -16.36
CA ILE A 151 -3.20 11.25 -16.23
C ILE A 151 -4.64 11.78 -16.13
N SER A 152 -4.88 12.74 -15.25
CA SER A 152 -6.22 13.32 -15.05
C SER A 152 -6.80 13.94 -16.32
N ARG A 153 -5.96 14.57 -17.12
CA ARG A 153 -6.39 15.14 -18.41
C ARG A 153 -6.74 14.05 -19.43
N LYS A 154 -5.89 13.03 -19.54
CA LYS A 154 -6.07 11.95 -20.51
C LYS A 154 -7.27 11.04 -20.17
N THR A 155 -7.52 10.79 -18.89
CA THR A 155 -8.70 10.03 -18.44
C THR A 155 -10.01 10.77 -18.69
N GLN A 156 -10.05 12.10 -18.55
CA GLN A 156 -11.24 12.89 -18.91
C GLN A 156 -11.57 12.86 -20.40
N VAL A 157 -10.54 12.85 -21.25
CA VAL A 157 -10.74 12.78 -22.70
C VAL A 157 -11.30 11.42 -23.10
N ALA A 158 -10.80 10.33 -22.49
CA ALA A 158 -11.28 8.97 -22.77
C ALA A 158 -12.77 8.80 -22.40
N THR A 159 -13.20 9.28 -21.24
CA THR A 159 -14.62 9.21 -20.83
C THR A 159 -15.57 10.04 -21.69
N LYS A 160 -15.08 11.01 -22.49
CA LYS A 160 -15.90 11.82 -23.40
C LYS A 160 -15.98 11.24 -24.82
N CYS A 161 -15.12 10.29 -25.16
CA CYS A 161 -15.09 9.67 -26.50
C CYS A 161 -15.88 8.34 -26.56
N ASP A 162 -16.37 7.84 -25.43
CA ASP A 162 -17.16 6.60 -25.34
C ASP A 162 -18.69 6.84 -25.40
N PHE A 163 -19.14 8.01 -25.96
CA PHE A 163 -20.54 8.31 -26.27
C PHE A 163 -20.75 8.63 -27.73
#